data_9f9057be5b97f0f564cc9bbb3c5cd831
#
_entry.id   9f9057be5b97f0f564cc9bbb3c5cd831
#
_cell.length_a   1.000
_cell.length_b   1.000
_cell.length_c   1.000
_cell.angle_alpha   90.00
_cell.angle_beta   90.00
_cell.angle_gamma   90.00
#
_symmetry.space_group_name_H-M   'P 1'
#
loop_
_entity.id
_entity.type
_entity.pdbx_description
1 polymer ?
#
loop_
_entity_poly.entity_id
_entity_poly.type
_entity_poly.pdbx_seq_one_letter_code
_entity_poly.pdbx_strand_id
1 'polypeptide(L)'
;MSSVAPRPALSMLLAHARSARDPRAIVLLLRTLRGDERAGAVSITARLTRRLAEERSERLRVARLFALRRSLARAGALHVAGVDEVGVGPLAGPVVAAAVILRARVVLPGLDDSKQLSAQARERLDVAIREQAVAIGVGEVWPPELDRLNVYHAALEAMRRAVVALSPQPDHVLVDARTIPGIALPQTALVHGDARDGSIAAA
;
A
#
# COMPACT_ATOMS: atom_id res chain seq x y z
N MET A 1 8.69 -25.63 47.55
CA MET A 1 8.86 -26.44 46.31
C MET A 1 8.00 -25.80 45.23
N SER A 2 8.61 -25.04 44.31
CA SER A 2 7.85 -24.41 43.21
C SER A 2 7.43 -25.49 42.20
N SER A 3 6.15 -25.75 42.11
CA SER A 3 5.57 -26.60 41.07
C SER A 3 5.73 -25.92 39.72
N VAL A 4 6.72 -26.35 38.93
CA VAL A 4 6.83 -25.92 37.55
C VAL A 4 5.70 -26.57 36.76
N ALA A 5 4.78 -25.77 36.24
CA ALA A 5 3.68 -26.27 35.41
C ALA A 5 4.23 -27.11 34.22
N PRO A 6 3.54 -28.23 33.87
CA PRO A 6 4.02 -29.12 32.81
C PRO A 6 4.10 -28.36 31.46
N ARG A 7 5.25 -28.50 30.77
CA ARG A 7 5.46 -27.86 29.46
C ARG A 7 4.51 -28.47 28.41
N PRO A 8 3.86 -27.68 27.57
CA PRO A 8 2.94 -28.19 26.55
C PRO A 8 3.64 -29.10 25.54
N ALA A 9 2.89 -30.02 24.94
CA ALA A 9 3.40 -30.91 23.91
C ALA A 9 3.89 -30.13 22.67
N LEU A 10 5.00 -30.57 22.06
CA LEU A 10 5.54 -29.93 20.85
C LEU A 10 4.57 -29.92 19.69
N SER A 11 3.76 -30.98 19.52
CA SER A 11 2.72 -31.06 18.52
C SER A 11 1.68 -29.94 18.63
N MET A 12 1.25 -29.64 19.87
CA MET A 12 0.33 -28.51 20.15
C MET A 12 0.98 -27.16 19.84
N LEU A 13 2.24 -26.97 20.23
CA LEU A 13 3.00 -25.74 19.95
C LEU A 13 3.19 -25.52 18.45
N LEU A 14 3.46 -26.59 17.71
CA LEU A 14 3.56 -26.57 16.24
C LEU A 14 2.22 -26.20 15.59
N ALA A 15 1.12 -26.78 16.04
CA ALA A 15 -0.22 -26.47 15.54
C ALA A 15 -0.55 -24.98 15.78
N HIS A 16 -0.35 -24.48 17.00
CA HIS A 16 -0.54 -23.06 17.33
C HIS A 16 0.38 -22.14 16.52
N ALA A 17 1.64 -22.53 16.32
CA ALA A 17 2.58 -21.73 15.51
C ALA A 17 2.20 -21.65 14.03
N ARG A 18 1.54 -22.67 13.49
CA ARG A 18 1.02 -22.69 12.12
C ARG A 18 -0.25 -21.85 11.96
N SER A 19 -1.13 -21.88 12.94
CA SER A 19 -2.41 -21.16 12.93
C SER A 19 -2.31 -19.69 13.38
N ALA A 20 -1.28 -19.33 14.15
CA ALA A 20 -1.09 -17.96 14.64
C ALA A 20 -0.89 -16.99 13.48
N ARG A 21 -1.89 -16.15 13.20
CA ARG A 21 -1.86 -15.07 12.19
C ARG A 21 -1.62 -13.71 12.82
N ASP A 22 -2.14 -13.49 14.04
CA ASP A 22 -1.98 -12.24 14.77
C ASP A 22 -0.59 -12.16 15.42
N PRO A 23 0.16 -11.06 15.23
CA PRO A 23 1.41 -10.79 15.93
C PRO A 23 1.33 -10.93 17.46
N ARG A 24 0.20 -10.58 18.07
CA ARG A 24 -0.01 -10.72 19.53
C ARG A 24 -0.03 -12.20 19.95
N ALA A 25 -0.68 -13.04 19.16
CA ALA A 25 -0.70 -14.49 19.39
C ALA A 25 0.68 -15.09 19.26
N ILE A 26 1.48 -14.63 18.27
CA ILE A 26 2.86 -15.06 18.09
C ILE A 26 3.73 -14.64 19.28
N VAL A 27 3.60 -13.41 19.76
CA VAL A 27 4.34 -12.93 20.95
C VAL A 27 3.99 -13.75 22.20
N LEU A 28 2.71 -14.08 22.39
CA LEU A 28 2.27 -14.93 23.52
C LEU A 28 2.90 -16.32 23.42
N LEU A 29 2.88 -16.91 22.23
CA LEU A 29 3.49 -18.22 22.00
C LEU A 29 5.01 -18.21 22.23
N LEU A 30 5.71 -17.15 21.82
CA LEU A 30 7.14 -16.97 22.09
C LEU A 30 7.42 -16.85 23.60
N ARG A 31 6.53 -16.24 24.37
CA ARG A 31 6.65 -16.20 25.84
C ARG A 31 6.51 -17.61 26.44
N THR A 32 5.60 -18.42 25.94
CA THR A 32 5.39 -19.81 26.39
C THR A 32 6.60 -20.69 26.05
N LEU A 33 7.30 -20.41 24.95
CA LEU A 33 8.51 -21.13 24.49
C LEU A 33 9.78 -20.68 25.20
N ARG A 34 9.74 -19.62 26.00
CA ARG A 34 10.91 -19.06 26.65
C ARG A 34 11.59 -20.07 27.60
N GLY A 35 12.88 -20.33 27.34
CA GLY A 35 13.65 -21.31 28.14
C GLY A 35 13.32 -22.78 27.83
N ASP A 36 12.62 -23.07 26.73
CA ASP A 36 12.37 -24.41 26.25
C ASP A 36 13.51 -24.84 25.31
N GLU A 37 14.41 -25.71 25.79
CA GLU A 37 15.61 -26.16 25.07
C GLU A 37 15.37 -27.33 24.12
N ARG A 38 14.14 -27.86 24.06
CA ARG A 38 13.81 -28.93 23.10
C ARG A 38 14.06 -28.44 21.68
N ALA A 39 14.75 -29.22 20.86
CA ALA A 39 15.11 -28.83 19.49
C ALA A 39 13.92 -28.33 18.65
N GLY A 40 12.76 -28.94 18.82
CA GLY A 40 11.52 -28.50 18.16
C GLY A 40 11.03 -27.12 18.66
N ALA A 41 11.15 -26.83 19.96
CA ALA A 41 10.77 -25.51 20.53
C ALA A 41 11.74 -24.42 20.05
N VAL A 42 13.04 -24.69 20.01
CA VAL A 42 14.07 -23.78 19.48
C VAL A 42 13.78 -23.45 18.01
N SER A 43 13.47 -24.45 17.19
CA SER A 43 13.13 -24.26 15.77
C SER A 43 11.85 -23.41 15.58
N ILE A 44 10.80 -23.67 16.38
CA ILE A 44 9.57 -22.85 16.36
C ILE A 44 9.88 -21.42 16.75
N THR A 45 10.65 -21.21 17.82
CA THR A 45 11.04 -19.87 18.30
C THR A 45 11.78 -19.09 17.22
N ALA A 46 12.79 -19.68 16.59
CA ALA A 46 13.56 -19.05 15.52
C ALA A 46 12.67 -18.64 14.34
N ARG A 47 11.76 -19.53 13.90
CA ARG A 47 10.82 -19.24 12.79
C ARG A 47 9.85 -18.11 13.13
N LEU A 48 9.26 -18.13 14.32
CA LEU A 48 8.30 -17.10 14.74
C LEU A 48 8.97 -15.74 14.96
N THR A 49 10.18 -15.72 15.53
CA THR A 49 10.96 -14.49 15.69
C THR A 49 11.32 -13.88 14.33
N ARG A 50 11.77 -14.69 13.38
CA ARG A 50 12.05 -14.23 12.02
C ARG A 50 10.81 -13.64 11.37
N ARG A 51 9.68 -14.33 11.45
CA ARG A 51 8.41 -13.85 10.90
C ARG A 51 7.97 -12.49 11.49
N LEU A 52 8.07 -12.31 12.81
CA LEU A 52 7.78 -11.02 13.44
C LEU A 52 8.73 -9.91 12.96
N ALA A 53 10.01 -10.24 12.77
CA ALA A 53 10.98 -9.28 12.25
C ALA A 53 10.66 -8.87 10.81
N GLU A 54 10.30 -9.83 9.95
CA GLU A 54 9.88 -9.59 8.56
C GLU A 54 8.60 -8.72 8.50
N GLU A 55 7.57 -9.07 9.29
CA GLU A 55 6.33 -8.29 9.38
C GLU A 55 6.57 -6.87 9.90
N ARG A 56 7.46 -6.70 10.88
CA ARG A 56 7.84 -5.38 11.40
C ARG A 56 8.59 -4.57 10.35
N SER A 57 9.55 -5.18 9.66
CA SER A 57 10.31 -4.54 8.58
C SER A 57 9.39 -4.04 7.48
N GLU A 58 8.45 -4.89 7.05
CA GLU A 58 7.48 -4.53 6.02
C GLU A 58 6.56 -3.38 6.46
N ARG A 59 6.05 -3.42 7.69
CA ARG A 59 5.26 -2.30 8.24
C ARG A 59 6.03 -0.99 8.25
N LEU A 60 7.32 -1.03 8.58
CA LEU A 60 8.17 0.16 8.57
C LEU A 60 8.45 0.64 7.15
N ARG A 61 8.64 -0.27 6.20
CA ARG A 61 8.81 0.05 4.77
C ARG A 61 7.57 0.76 4.25
N VAL A 62 6.41 0.15 4.38
CA VAL A 62 5.14 0.75 3.94
C VAL A 62 4.86 2.07 4.66
N ALA A 63 5.15 2.16 5.97
CA ALA A 63 4.99 3.41 6.68
C ALA A 63 5.90 4.53 6.13
N ARG A 64 7.09 4.22 5.62
CA ARG A 64 7.97 5.21 4.98
C ARG A 64 7.36 5.74 3.67
N LEU A 65 6.72 4.92 2.87
CA LEU A 65 6.04 5.35 1.65
C LEU A 65 5.00 6.45 1.90
N PHE A 66 4.37 6.49 3.08
CA PHE A 66 3.43 7.53 3.45
C PHE A 66 4.05 8.72 4.20
N ALA A 67 5.38 8.91 4.17
CA ALA A 67 6.04 9.96 4.93
C ALA A 67 5.67 11.36 4.45
N LEU A 68 5.67 11.59 3.14
CA LEU A 68 5.30 12.88 2.53
C LEU A 68 3.84 13.22 2.82
N ARG A 69 2.92 12.29 2.60
CA ARG A 69 1.50 12.47 2.93
C ARG A 69 1.31 12.86 4.40
N ARG A 70 2.01 12.20 5.33
CA ARG A 70 1.95 12.58 6.76
C ARG A 70 2.50 13.98 7.03
N SER A 71 3.52 14.41 6.29
CA SER A 71 4.05 15.78 6.38
C SER A 71 3.03 16.79 5.92
N LEU A 72 2.38 16.56 4.78
CA LEU A 72 1.31 17.39 4.26
C LEU A 72 0.11 17.48 5.21
N ALA A 73 -0.27 16.35 5.81
CA ALA A 73 -1.34 16.30 6.80
C ALA A 73 -1.03 17.14 8.05
N ARG A 74 0.23 17.16 8.51
CA ARG A 74 0.66 18.05 9.61
C ARG A 74 0.65 19.52 9.22
N ALA A 75 0.81 19.82 7.93
CA ALA A 75 0.70 21.16 7.37
C ALA A 75 -0.75 21.59 7.07
N GLY A 76 -1.74 20.72 7.39
CA GLY A 76 -3.16 21.03 7.28
C GLY A 76 -3.89 20.40 6.11
N ALA A 77 -3.22 19.68 5.21
CA ALA A 77 -3.88 18.95 4.12
C ALA A 77 -4.55 17.67 4.64
N LEU A 78 -5.87 17.67 4.78
CA LEU A 78 -6.63 16.52 5.29
C LEU A 78 -6.84 15.44 4.23
N HIS A 79 -7.10 15.86 2.98
CA HIS A 79 -7.34 15.00 1.83
C HIS A 79 -6.19 15.10 0.83
N VAL A 80 -5.21 14.24 0.95
CA VAL A 80 -4.09 14.13 0.00
C VAL A 80 -4.40 13.01 -0.98
N ALA A 81 -4.53 13.34 -2.27
CA ALA A 81 -4.70 12.38 -3.34
C ALA A 81 -3.36 11.94 -3.91
N GLY A 82 -3.19 10.66 -4.21
CA GLY A 82 -2.17 10.14 -5.11
C GLY A 82 -2.76 9.96 -6.50
N VAL A 83 -1.98 10.18 -7.54
CA VAL A 83 -2.40 10.07 -8.95
C VAL A 83 -1.32 9.38 -9.76
N ASP A 84 -1.73 8.40 -10.56
CA ASP A 84 -0.88 7.68 -11.51
C ASP A 84 -1.67 7.31 -12.78
N GLU A 85 -0.97 6.98 -13.88
CA GLU A 85 -1.56 6.58 -15.15
C GLU A 85 -1.09 5.20 -15.61
N VAL A 86 -1.91 4.59 -16.46
CA VAL A 86 -1.66 3.34 -17.15
C VAL A 86 -2.15 3.42 -18.60
N GLY A 87 -1.58 2.61 -19.49
CA GLY A 87 -2.02 2.55 -20.89
C GLY A 87 -1.24 3.47 -21.84
N VAL A 88 -0.15 4.08 -21.39
CA VAL A 88 0.71 4.96 -22.22
C VAL A 88 1.61 4.17 -23.18
N GLY A 89 1.90 2.90 -22.90
CA GLY A 89 2.76 2.05 -23.73
C GLY A 89 2.08 1.19 -24.79
N PRO A 90 0.86 0.66 -24.59
CA PRO A 90 0.15 -0.14 -25.59
C PRO A 90 -0.19 0.63 -26.86
N LEU A 91 -0.18 -0.08 -28.01
CA LEU A 91 -0.53 0.51 -29.33
C LEU A 91 -2.04 0.72 -29.51
N ALA A 92 -2.89 0.16 -28.65
CA ALA A 92 -4.33 0.27 -28.71
C ALA A 92 -4.95 0.23 -27.32
N GLY A 93 -6.08 0.94 -27.16
CA GLY A 93 -6.81 1.08 -25.91
C GLY A 93 -6.76 2.50 -25.34
N PRO A 94 -7.54 2.77 -24.29
CA PRO A 94 -7.54 4.06 -23.62
C PRO A 94 -6.28 4.25 -22.76
N VAL A 95 -5.89 5.50 -22.55
CA VAL A 95 -5.07 5.91 -21.43
C VAL A 95 -6.00 6.09 -20.24
N VAL A 96 -5.67 5.45 -19.14
CA VAL A 96 -6.47 5.50 -17.88
C VAL A 96 -5.60 6.07 -16.77
N ALA A 97 -6.18 6.92 -15.93
CA ALA A 97 -5.54 7.36 -14.70
C ALA A 97 -6.48 7.14 -13.52
N ALA A 98 -5.89 6.85 -12.37
CA ALA A 98 -6.61 6.82 -11.12
C ALA A 98 -6.12 7.93 -10.18
N ALA A 99 -7.03 8.42 -9.34
CA ALA A 99 -6.74 9.31 -8.23
C ALA A 99 -7.35 8.74 -6.96
N VAL A 100 -6.56 8.60 -5.89
CA VAL A 100 -7.00 7.93 -4.66
C VAL A 100 -6.71 8.79 -3.44
N ILE A 101 -7.74 9.05 -2.63
CA ILE A 101 -7.61 9.61 -1.28
C ILE A 101 -7.76 8.47 -0.29
N LEU A 102 -6.70 8.14 0.43
CA LEU A 102 -6.71 7.10 1.45
C LEU A 102 -7.08 7.66 2.82
N ARG A 103 -7.59 6.82 3.72
CA ARG A 103 -7.82 7.18 5.14
C ARG A 103 -6.51 7.54 5.84
N ALA A 104 -6.57 8.39 6.88
CA ALA A 104 -5.39 8.86 7.60
C ALA A 104 -4.51 7.74 8.17
N ARG A 105 -5.13 6.67 8.65
CA ARG A 105 -4.45 5.47 9.20
C ARG A 105 -4.60 4.29 8.26
N VAL A 106 -4.05 4.41 7.07
CA VAL A 106 -4.04 3.33 6.07
C VAL A 106 -2.99 2.27 6.39
N VAL A 107 -3.33 1.00 6.16
CA VAL A 107 -2.43 -0.15 6.30
C VAL A 107 -2.57 -1.02 5.06
N LEU A 108 -1.58 -0.97 4.18
CA LEU A 108 -1.53 -1.70 2.91
C LEU A 108 -0.23 -2.53 2.84
N PRO A 109 -0.16 -3.69 3.52
CA PRO A 109 1.01 -4.56 3.46
C PRO A 109 1.23 -5.06 2.03
N GLY A 110 2.49 -5.03 1.59
CA GLY A 110 2.84 -5.45 0.23
C GLY A 110 2.63 -4.37 -0.84
N LEU A 111 2.20 -3.15 -0.46
CA LEU A 111 2.12 -2.04 -1.41
C LEU A 111 3.51 -1.72 -1.96
N ASP A 112 3.62 -1.70 -3.27
CA ASP A 112 4.87 -1.43 -4.00
C ASP A 112 4.55 -0.91 -5.41
N ASP A 113 5.57 -0.53 -6.18
CA ASP A 113 5.46 -0.27 -7.62
C ASP A 113 4.71 -1.43 -8.31
N SER A 114 3.67 -1.10 -9.06
CA SER A 114 2.78 -2.07 -9.73
C SER A 114 3.53 -3.04 -10.64
N LYS A 115 4.66 -2.62 -11.21
CA LYS A 115 5.53 -3.41 -12.10
C LYS A 115 6.31 -4.50 -11.33
N GLN A 116 6.51 -4.31 -10.01
CA GLN A 116 7.14 -5.28 -9.12
C GLN A 116 6.15 -6.32 -8.58
N LEU A 117 4.86 -6.10 -8.75
CA LEU A 117 3.80 -6.93 -8.19
C LEU A 117 3.28 -7.97 -9.18
N SER A 118 3.03 -9.19 -8.71
CA SER A 118 2.28 -10.18 -9.48
C SER A 118 0.81 -9.74 -9.67
N ALA A 119 0.13 -10.23 -10.72
CA ALA A 119 -1.28 -9.94 -10.96
C ALA A 119 -2.14 -10.22 -9.72
N GLN A 120 -1.95 -11.37 -9.07
CA GLN A 120 -2.68 -11.73 -7.86
C GLN A 120 -2.37 -10.79 -6.67
N ALA A 121 -1.15 -10.22 -6.58
CA ALA A 121 -0.82 -9.23 -5.56
C ALA A 121 -1.53 -7.91 -5.83
N ARG A 122 -1.59 -7.46 -7.09
CA ARG A 122 -2.34 -6.26 -7.50
C ARG A 122 -3.83 -6.39 -7.20
N GLU A 123 -4.46 -7.51 -7.54
CA GLU A 123 -5.87 -7.77 -7.24
C GLU A 123 -6.19 -7.70 -5.74
N ARG A 124 -5.32 -8.30 -4.90
CA ARG A 124 -5.48 -8.21 -3.43
C ARG A 124 -5.33 -6.78 -2.92
N LEU A 125 -4.40 -6.02 -3.48
CA LEU A 125 -4.19 -4.62 -3.10
C LEU A 125 -5.33 -3.74 -3.59
N ASP A 126 -5.89 -3.95 -4.78
CA ASP A 126 -7.07 -3.23 -5.28
C ASP A 126 -8.23 -3.34 -4.28
N VAL A 127 -8.55 -4.55 -3.82
CA VAL A 127 -9.59 -4.75 -2.80
C VAL A 127 -9.27 -3.98 -1.52
N ALA A 128 -8.03 -4.10 -1.02
CA ALA A 128 -7.63 -3.44 0.22
C ALA A 128 -7.59 -1.91 0.10
N ILE A 129 -7.23 -1.38 -1.07
CA ILE A 129 -7.24 0.06 -1.38
C ILE A 129 -8.68 0.56 -1.39
N ARG A 130 -9.60 -0.10 -2.09
CA ARG A 130 -11.02 0.25 -2.13
C ARG A 130 -11.66 0.28 -0.74
N GLU A 131 -11.33 -0.66 0.13
CA GLU A 131 -11.83 -0.70 1.51
C GLU A 131 -11.28 0.45 2.37
N GLN A 132 -10.10 0.97 2.06
CA GLN A 132 -9.41 1.99 2.84
C GLN A 132 -9.38 3.37 2.17
N ALA A 133 -9.93 3.49 0.97
CA ALA A 133 -10.10 4.77 0.31
C ALA A 133 -11.22 5.60 0.96
N VAL A 134 -11.02 6.91 0.97
CA VAL A 134 -12.04 7.93 1.22
C VAL A 134 -12.76 8.26 -0.09
N ALA A 135 -11.98 8.36 -1.17
CA ALA A 135 -12.49 8.59 -2.52
C ALA A 135 -11.54 7.94 -3.54
N ILE A 136 -12.12 7.50 -4.65
CA ILE A 136 -11.42 7.02 -5.84
C ILE A 136 -12.05 7.70 -7.04
N GLY A 137 -11.23 8.32 -7.89
CA GLY A 137 -11.62 8.88 -9.16
C GLY A 137 -10.87 8.19 -10.29
N VAL A 138 -11.53 7.95 -11.40
CA VAL A 138 -10.94 7.36 -12.61
C VAL A 138 -11.17 8.32 -13.77
N GLY A 139 -10.14 8.53 -14.57
CA GLY A 139 -10.21 9.32 -15.79
C GLY A 139 -9.70 8.50 -16.97
N GLU A 140 -10.39 8.58 -18.08
CA GLU A 140 -10.10 7.83 -19.30
C GLU A 140 -10.00 8.78 -20.49
N VAL A 141 -9.06 8.51 -21.40
CA VAL A 141 -8.95 9.14 -22.72
C VAL A 141 -8.91 8.04 -23.76
N TRP A 142 -9.96 7.94 -24.56
CA TRP A 142 -10.13 6.91 -25.58
C TRP A 142 -9.44 7.24 -26.89
N PRO A 143 -9.12 6.27 -27.75
CA PRO A 143 -8.33 6.46 -28.98
C PRO A 143 -8.74 7.64 -29.86
N PRO A 144 -10.01 7.93 -30.16
CA PRO A 144 -10.35 9.09 -31.00
C PRO A 144 -9.94 10.45 -30.41
N GLU A 145 -9.87 10.54 -29.08
CA GLU A 145 -9.41 11.73 -28.37
C GLU A 145 -7.89 11.70 -28.18
N LEU A 146 -7.33 10.51 -27.91
CA LEU A 146 -5.89 10.28 -27.77
C LEU A 146 -5.15 10.67 -29.05
N ASP A 147 -5.68 10.32 -30.21
CA ASP A 147 -5.09 10.66 -31.53
C ASP A 147 -5.00 12.19 -31.75
N ARG A 148 -5.95 12.95 -31.19
CA ARG A 148 -5.94 14.42 -31.24
C ARG A 148 -4.98 15.05 -30.25
N LEU A 149 -4.87 14.48 -29.04
CA LEU A 149 -4.10 15.04 -27.94
C LEU A 149 -2.62 14.64 -27.99
N ASN A 150 -2.28 13.52 -28.57
CA ASN A 150 -1.11 12.66 -28.37
C ASN A 150 -1.07 12.01 -26.97
N VAL A 151 -0.27 10.96 -26.81
CA VAL A 151 -0.22 10.14 -25.60
C VAL A 151 0.17 10.92 -24.34
N TYR A 152 1.07 11.91 -24.49
CA TYR A 152 1.52 12.73 -23.36
C TYR A 152 0.39 13.60 -22.80
N HIS A 153 -0.30 14.33 -23.66
CA HIS A 153 -1.43 15.19 -23.24
C HIS A 153 -2.67 14.36 -22.84
N ALA A 154 -2.86 13.19 -23.45
CA ALA A 154 -3.89 12.25 -23.06
C ALA A 154 -3.70 11.73 -21.63
N ALA A 155 -2.45 11.42 -21.23
CA ALA A 155 -2.14 11.03 -19.85
C ALA A 155 -2.47 12.15 -18.84
N LEU A 156 -2.06 13.39 -19.14
CA LEU A 156 -2.38 14.55 -18.29
C LEU A 156 -3.89 14.82 -18.21
N GLU A 157 -4.62 14.65 -19.30
CA GLU A 157 -6.07 14.81 -19.32
C GLU A 157 -6.78 13.69 -18.54
N ALA A 158 -6.33 12.44 -18.68
CA ALA A 158 -6.84 11.33 -17.85
C ALA A 158 -6.62 11.59 -16.37
N MET A 159 -5.41 12.01 -15.97
CA MET A 159 -5.12 12.41 -14.59
C MET A 159 -6.02 13.54 -14.10
N ARG A 160 -6.22 14.58 -14.93
CA ARG A 160 -7.11 15.69 -14.60
C ARG A 160 -8.54 15.22 -14.35
N ARG A 161 -9.07 14.35 -15.21
CA ARG A 161 -10.40 13.74 -15.06
C ARG A 161 -10.50 12.92 -13.78
N ALA A 162 -9.49 12.13 -13.47
CA ALA A 162 -9.43 11.33 -12.24
C ALA A 162 -9.50 12.22 -10.98
N VAL A 163 -8.73 13.31 -10.94
CA VAL A 163 -8.76 14.26 -9.80
C VAL A 163 -10.09 14.96 -9.68
N VAL A 164 -10.67 15.42 -10.79
CA VAL A 164 -11.99 16.11 -10.79
C VAL A 164 -13.11 15.18 -10.35
N ALA A 165 -13.01 13.89 -10.61
CA ALA A 165 -14.00 12.88 -10.21
C ALA A 165 -13.97 12.54 -8.71
N LEU A 166 -12.96 13.00 -7.96
CA LEU A 166 -12.90 12.74 -6.51
C LEU A 166 -14.00 13.49 -5.75
N SER A 167 -14.61 12.82 -4.77
CA SER A 167 -15.53 13.40 -3.80
C SER A 167 -15.29 12.75 -2.43
N PRO A 168 -14.77 13.49 -1.42
CA PRO A 168 -14.46 14.91 -1.42
C PRO A 168 -13.28 15.30 -2.32
N GLN A 169 -13.20 16.59 -2.69
CA GLN A 169 -12.04 17.12 -3.41
C GLN A 169 -10.79 17.10 -2.52
N PRO A 170 -9.60 16.87 -3.08
CA PRO A 170 -8.36 16.87 -2.31
C PRO A 170 -7.89 18.30 -1.97
N ASP A 171 -7.14 18.42 -0.88
CA ASP A 171 -6.42 19.64 -0.49
C ASP A 171 -5.04 19.72 -1.14
N HIS A 172 -4.50 18.57 -1.54
CA HIS A 172 -3.19 18.46 -2.17
C HIS A 172 -3.14 17.20 -3.06
N VAL A 173 -2.44 17.29 -4.19
CA VAL A 173 -2.29 16.19 -5.13
C VAL A 173 -0.82 15.78 -5.25
N LEU A 174 -0.53 14.51 -5.03
CA LEU A 174 0.77 13.87 -5.31
C LEU A 174 0.67 13.17 -6.65
N VAL A 175 1.53 13.52 -7.59
CA VAL A 175 1.42 13.05 -8.98
C VAL A 175 2.72 12.34 -9.38
N ASP A 176 2.62 11.22 -10.09
CA ASP A 176 3.81 10.62 -10.68
C ASP A 176 4.38 11.52 -11.77
N ALA A 177 5.68 11.79 -11.65
CA ALA A 177 6.55 12.49 -12.58
C ALA A 177 6.14 13.91 -13.02
N ARG A 178 4.86 14.33 -12.98
CA ARG A 178 4.37 15.52 -13.71
C ARG A 178 3.39 16.36 -12.92
N THR A 179 3.22 17.61 -13.33
CA THR A 179 2.16 18.49 -12.84
C THR A 179 0.97 18.42 -13.80
N ILE A 180 -0.24 18.33 -13.28
CA ILE A 180 -1.48 18.24 -14.05
C ILE A 180 -1.96 19.67 -14.40
N PRO A 181 -2.03 20.05 -15.69
CA PRO A 181 -2.55 21.35 -16.10
C PRO A 181 -4.05 21.49 -15.77
N GLY A 182 -4.50 22.72 -15.53
CA GLY A 182 -5.92 23.01 -15.31
C GLY A 182 -6.48 22.54 -13.95
N ILE A 183 -5.63 22.12 -13.04
CA ILE A 183 -5.97 21.82 -11.63
C ILE A 183 -5.42 22.98 -10.77
N ALA A 184 -6.33 23.72 -10.12
CA ALA A 184 -5.97 24.86 -9.25
C ALA A 184 -5.56 24.46 -7.83
N LEU A 185 -5.38 23.15 -7.57
CA LEU A 185 -4.97 22.60 -6.28
C LEU A 185 -3.43 22.58 -6.16
N PRO A 186 -2.90 22.69 -4.93
CA PRO A 186 -1.48 22.44 -4.68
C PRO A 186 -1.08 21.05 -5.15
N GLN A 187 0.02 20.97 -5.90
CA GLN A 187 0.51 19.70 -6.47
C GLN A 187 1.98 19.49 -6.11
N THR A 188 2.36 18.24 -5.91
CA THR A 188 3.77 17.82 -5.80
C THR A 188 4.01 16.67 -6.78
N ALA A 189 4.82 16.94 -7.80
CA ALA A 189 5.27 15.91 -8.74
C ALA A 189 6.47 15.15 -8.17
N LEU A 190 6.42 13.83 -8.22
CA LEU A 190 7.48 12.94 -7.75
C LEU A 190 7.94 12.04 -8.89
N VAL A 191 9.17 12.19 -9.34
CA VAL A 191 9.75 11.25 -10.30
C VAL A 191 9.87 9.87 -9.67
N HIS A 192 9.34 8.84 -10.34
CA HIS A 192 9.13 7.49 -9.79
C HIS A 192 8.28 7.53 -8.51
N GLY A 193 7.16 8.24 -8.58
CA GLY A 193 6.30 8.49 -7.45
C GLY A 193 5.67 7.22 -6.89
N ASP A 194 5.31 6.26 -7.73
CA ASP A 194 4.81 4.93 -7.40
C ASP A 194 5.76 4.14 -6.48
N ALA A 195 7.08 4.23 -6.71
CA ALA A 195 8.10 3.62 -5.85
C ALA A 195 8.40 4.42 -4.57
N ARG A 196 8.01 5.70 -4.48
CA ARG A 196 8.42 6.65 -3.43
C ARG A 196 7.31 7.10 -2.50
N ASP A 197 6.07 7.10 -2.97
CA ASP A 197 4.90 7.50 -2.17
C ASP A 197 3.75 6.50 -2.31
N GLY A 198 3.24 6.07 -1.16
CA GLY A 198 2.18 5.07 -1.10
C GLY A 198 0.81 5.57 -1.55
N SER A 199 0.59 6.88 -1.64
CA SER A 199 -0.65 7.43 -2.19
C SER A 199 -0.65 7.31 -3.72
N ILE A 200 0.51 7.52 -4.38
CA ILE A 200 0.69 7.32 -5.82
C ILE A 200 0.66 5.83 -6.15
N ALA A 201 1.40 5.00 -5.39
CA ALA A 201 1.39 3.53 -5.58
C ALA A 201 0.02 2.88 -5.40
N ALA A 202 -0.94 3.56 -4.76
CA ALA A 202 -2.32 3.10 -4.57
C ALA A 202 -3.28 3.62 -5.64
N ALA A 203 -2.85 4.51 -6.51
CA ALA A 203 -3.58 5.02 -7.64
C ALA A 203 -3.38 4.14 -8.87
#